data_6eb2d94c974e721b0c085f12e70ce904
#
_entry.id   6eb2d94c974e721b0c085f12e70ce904
#
_cell.length_a   1.000
_cell.length_b   1.000
_cell.length_c   1.000
_cell.angle_alpha   90.00
_cell.angle_beta   90.00
_cell.angle_gamma   90.00
#
_symmetry.space_group_name_H-M   'P 1'
#
loop_
_entity.id
_entity.type
_entity.pdbx_description
1 polymer ?
#
loop_
_entity_poly.entity_id
_entity_poly.type
_entity_poly.pdbx_seq_one_letter_code
_entity_poly.pdbx_strand_id
1 'polypeptide(L)'
;MAKIIAINAGSSSLKFQLFDMPSEDVITKGLIERIGLDNAVFNISVNGEKIKEVTDIPDHAVAVKILLDKLTNLGIIKSLDEIEGIGHRVVHGGEAFNDSVVITDDVLAKIAELSELAPLHNPANITGIKAFQQVLPNVPAVAVFDTAFHQTMPESSFLYSLPYEYYEKYGIRKYGFHGTSHKYVSERAAEMLGRPLDQLRLISCHLGNGASITAIEGGKSIDTSMGFTPLAGVTMGTRSGNLDPALIPFIMEKTGLNADEVLDVLNKKSGMLGVSGFSSDLRDIEIQAVEGNERAELALEVFANRIHKYIGSYASRMYGVDAIIFTAGIGENSDVIRERVLQGLEFMGVYWDPALNKVRGEEAFINYPHSPVKVMIIPTNEEVMIARDVVRLAK
;
A
#
# COMPACT_ATOMS: atom_id res chain seq x y z
N MET A 1 28.75 5.75 0.20
CA MET A 1 27.40 5.84 0.78
C MET A 1 26.55 6.61 -0.23
N ALA A 2 25.50 6.00 -0.74
CA ALA A 2 24.67 6.56 -1.79
C ALA A 2 23.44 7.25 -1.20
N LYS A 3 23.19 8.52 -1.55
CA LYS A 3 21.96 9.21 -1.15
C LYS A 3 20.86 8.96 -2.17
N ILE A 4 19.80 8.30 -1.74
CA ILE A 4 18.67 7.89 -2.58
C ILE A 4 17.41 8.59 -2.11
N ILE A 5 16.68 9.19 -3.04
CA ILE A 5 15.34 9.75 -2.78
C ILE A 5 14.27 8.76 -3.20
N ALA A 6 13.40 8.36 -2.29
CA ALA A 6 12.17 7.62 -2.57
C ALA A 6 10.99 8.60 -2.67
N ILE A 7 10.22 8.48 -3.76
CA ILE A 7 9.13 9.40 -4.11
C ILE A 7 7.82 8.64 -4.29
N ASN A 8 6.76 9.21 -3.73
CA ASN A 8 5.38 8.84 -4.02
C ASN A 8 4.59 10.11 -4.40
N ALA A 9 4.38 10.29 -5.71
CA ALA A 9 3.65 11.43 -6.27
C ALA A 9 2.18 11.07 -6.53
N GLY A 10 1.27 11.75 -5.84
CA GLY A 10 -0.17 11.71 -6.09
C GLY A 10 -0.62 12.91 -6.94
N SER A 11 -1.92 13.00 -7.23
CA SER A 11 -2.49 14.09 -8.05
C SER A 11 -2.27 15.50 -7.48
N SER A 12 -2.28 15.63 -6.16
CA SER A 12 -2.10 16.90 -5.43
C SER A 12 -1.14 16.79 -4.26
N SER A 13 -0.28 15.77 -4.24
CA SER A 13 0.66 15.53 -3.15
C SER A 13 1.96 14.91 -3.65
N LEU A 14 3.04 15.10 -2.88
CA LEU A 14 4.34 14.47 -3.10
C LEU A 14 4.94 14.11 -1.76
N LYS A 15 4.99 12.81 -1.45
CA LYS A 15 5.71 12.28 -0.28
C LYS A 15 7.11 11.88 -0.69
N PHE A 16 8.08 12.16 0.16
CA PHE A 16 9.49 11.83 -0.09
C PHE A 16 10.21 11.37 1.16
N GLN A 17 11.23 10.54 0.96
CA GLN A 17 12.24 10.23 1.97
C GLN A 17 13.61 10.17 1.30
N LEU A 18 14.62 10.75 1.96
CA LEU A 18 16.03 10.67 1.56
C LEU A 18 16.74 9.69 2.48
N PHE A 19 17.38 8.70 1.89
CA PHE A 19 18.11 7.64 2.57
C PHE A 19 19.61 7.75 2.36
N ASP A 20 20.38 7.35 3.38
CA ASP A 20 21.79 6.98 3.23
C ASP A 20 21.88 5.46 3.06
N MET A 21 22.36 5.02 1.91
CA MET A 21 22.44 3.60 1.57
C MET A 21 23.90 3.13 1.58
N PRO A 22 24.25 1.93 2.05
CA PRO A 22 23.34 0.81 2.38
C PRO A 22 22.89 0.76 3.85
N SER A 23 23.17 1.77 4.69
CA SER A 23 22.77 1.76 6.11
C SER A 23 21.24 1.85 6.30
N GLU A 24 20.53 2.34 5.29
CA GLU A 24 19.07 2.58 5.30
C GLU A 24 18.63 3.66 6.30
N ASP A 25 19.58 4.50 6.74
CA ASP A 25 19.26 5.61 7.62
C ASP A 25 18.43 6.67 6.89
N VAL A 26 17.32 7.07 7.50
CA VAL A 26 16.49 8.17 6.98
C VAL A 26 17.13 9.49 7.34
N ILE A 27 17.74 10.18 6.36
CA ILE A 27 18.35 11.50 6.53
C ILE A 27 17.25 12.55 6.76
N THR A 28 16.19 12.52 5.93
CA THR A 28 15.03 13.40 6.04
C THR A 28 13.82 12.78 5.35
N LYS A 29 12.65 13.23 5.76
CA LYS A 29 11.37 12.88 5.11
C LYS A 29 10.40 14.03 5.12
N GLY A 30 9.47 14.04 4.19
CA GLY A 30 8.47 15.08 4.13
C GLY A 30 7.30 14.77 3.22
N LEU A 31 6.38 15.72 3.22
CA LEU A 31 5.14 15.65 2.46
C LEU A 31 4.78 17.05 1.98
N ILE A 32 4.51 17.16 0.69
CA ILE A 32 3.93 18.35 0.07
C ILE A 32 2.47 18.01 -0.22
N GLU A 33 1.56 18.86 0.23
CA GLU A 33 0.12 18.66 0.08
C GLU A 33 -0.53 19.85 -0.61
N ARG A 34 -1.67 19.59 -1.24
CA ARG A 34 -2.48 20.61 -1.95
C ARG A 34 -1.74 21.27 -3.13
N ILE A 35 -0.87 20.51 -3.82
CA ILE A 35 -0.21 20.96 -5.06
C ILE A 35 -1.30 21.31 -6.09
N GLY A 36 -1.20 22.47 -6.71
CA GLY A 36 -2.20 23.01 -7.64
C GLY A 36 -3.45 23.58 -6.99
N LEU A 37 -3.48 23.72 -5.67
CA LEU A 37 -4.58 24.27 -4.88
C LEU A 37 -4.08 25.41 -3.99
N ASP A 38 -5.00 26.25 -3.54
CA ASP A 38 -4.69 27.34 -2.60
C ASP A 38 -4.12 26.79 -1.27
N ASN A 39 -3.17 27.52 -0.68
CA ASN A 39 -2.55 27.19 0.59
C ASN A 39 -1.89 25.79 0.58
N ALA A 40 -1.07 25.52 -0.39
CA ALA A 40 -0.25 24.31 -0.41
C ALA A 40 0.67 24.27 0.82
N VAL A 41 0.92 23.07 1.32
CA VAL A 41 1.68 22.86 2.57
C VAL A 41 2.91 22.02 2.28
N PHE A 42 4.08 22.56 2.59
CA PHE A 42 5.34 21.85 2.59
C PHE A 42 5.73 21.45 4.02
N ASN A 43 5.87 20.18 4.27
CA ASN A 43 6.33 19.63 5.54
C ASN A 43 7.63 18.85 5.32
N ILE A 44 8.65 19.11 6.16
CA ILE A 44 9.91 18.35 6.16
C ILE A 44 10.36 18.13 7.60
N SER A 45 10.98 16.97 7.88
CA SER A 45 11.57 16.65 9.19
C SER A 45 13.08 16.72 9.09
N VAL A 46 13.72 17.57 9.89
CA VAL A 46 15.17 17.76 9.93
C VAL A 46 15.64 17.54 11.35
N ASN A 47 16.53 16.56 11.58
CA ASN A 47 17.04 16.22 12.92
C ASN A 47 15.94 15.98 13.97
N GLY A 48 14.81 15.42 13.56
CA GLY A 48 13.66 15.17 14.44
C GLY A 48 12.68 16.37 14.58
N GLU A 49 13.05 17.55 14.15
CA GLU A 49 12.19 18.72 14.14
C GLU A 49 11.35 18.79 12.86
N LYS A 50 10.08 19.15 12.99
CA LYS A 50 9.16 19.33 11.85
C LYS A 50 9.10 20.80 11.45
N ILE A 51 9.47 21.08 10.22
CA ILE A 51 9.31 22.39 9.60
C ILE A 51 8.08 22.34 8.71
N LYS A 52 7.16 23.28 8.90
CA LYS A 52 5.93 23.44 8.12
C LYS A 52 5.90 24.81 7.49
N GLU A 53 5.66 24.87 6.20
CA GLU A 53 5.54 26.11 5.44
C GLU A 53 4.29 26.08 4.56
N VAL A 54 3.54 27.16 4.54
CA VAL A 54 2.39 27.32 3.64
C VAL A 54 2.85 28.28 2.53
N THR A 55 2.81 27.80 1.30
CA THR A 55 3.29 28.56 0.15
C THR A 55 2.48 28.20 -1.10
N ASP A 56 2.62 28.98 -2.15
CA ASP A 56 1.99 28.69 -3.44
C ASP A 56 2.82 27.66 -4.21
N ILE A 57 2.19 26.52 -4.53
CA ILE A 57 2.81 25.41 -5.28
C ILE A 57 1.86 25.03 -6.42
N PRO A 58 1.97 25.68 -7.57
CA PRO A 58 1.01 25.53 -8.67
C PRO A 58 1.04 24.17 -9.34
N ASP A 59 2.19 23.48 -9.31
CA ASP A 59 2.38 22.19 -9.96
C ASP A 59 3.51 21.35 -9.32
N HIS A 60 3.68 20.11 -9.81
CA HIS A 60 4.71 19.21 -9.33
C HIS A 60 6.14 19.65 -9.70
N ALA A 61 6.34 20.40 -10.78
CA ALA A 61 7.66 20.89 -11.13
C ALA A 61 8.16 21.92 -10.11
N VAL A 62 7.27 22.82 -9.68
CA VAL A 62 7.55 23.78 -8.58
C VAL A 62 7.73 23.04 -7.26
N ALA A 63 6.90 22.01 -6.97
CA ALA A 63 7.04 21.19 -5.76
C ALA A 63 8.42 20.53 -5.67
N VAL A 64 8.89 19.90 -6.76
CA VAL A 64 10.21 19.25 -6.81
C VAL A 64 11.33 20.29 -6.65
N LYS A 65 11.23 21.46 -7.30
CA LYS A 65 12.21 22.52 -7.14
C LYS A 65 12.30 22.99 -5.70
N ILE A 66 11.17 23.27 -5.05
CA ILE A 66 11.13 23.68 -3.63
C ILE A 66 11.75 22.59 -2.75
N LEU A 67 11.43 21.32 -2.99
CA LEU A 67 12.02 20.20 -2.26
C LEU A 67 13.55 20.23 -2.37
N LEU A 68 14.11 20.26 -3.57
CA LEU A 68 15.55 20.20 -3.80
C LEU A 68 16.26 21.44 -3.26
N ASP A 69 15.68 22.64 -3.40
CA ASP A 69 16.17 23.87 -2.80
C ASP A 69 16.18 23.79 -1.26
N LYS A 70 15.15 23.20 -0.65
CA LYS A 70 15.11 23.00 0.82
C LYS A 70 16.15 22.00 1.30
N LEU A 71 16.41 20.90 0.56
CA LEU A 71 17.47 19.95 0.93
C LEU A 71 18.85 20.64 1.02
N THR A 72 19.16 21.56 0.11
CA THR A 72 20.43 22.31 0.12
C THR A 72 20.42 23.46 1.13
N ASN A 73 19.36 24.26 1.18
CA ASN A 73 19.28 25.43 2.06
C ASN A 73 19.24 25.09 3.54
N LEU A 74 18.67 23.93 3.90
CA LEU A 74 18.67 23.42 5.27
C LEU A 74 19.94 22.62 5.63
N GLY A 75 20.90 22.54 4.69
CA GLY A 75 22.16 21.83 4.90
C GLY A 75 22.04 20.32 5.02
N ILE A 76 20.94 19.74 4.55
CA ILE A 76 20.71 18.28 4.54
C ILE A 76 21.68 17.61 3.55
N ILE A 77 21.87 18.25 2.41
CA ILE A 77 22.89 17.94 1.41
C ILE A 77 23.69 19.19 1.10
N LYS A 78 24.94 19.05 0.65
CA LYS A 78 25.79 20.20 0.26
C LYS A 78 25.52 20.66 -1.18
N SER A 79 25.21 19.69 -2.06
CA SER A 79 24.86 19.94 -3.46
C SER A 79 23.92 18.84 -3.97
N LEU A 80 23.25 19.09 -5.07
CA LEU A 80 22.37 18.12 -5.72
C LEU A 80 23.13 16.90 -6.27
N ASP A 81 24.45 17.03 -6.52
CA ASP A 81 25.31 15.94 -6.99
C ASP A 81 25.46 14.82 -5.96
N GLU A 82 25.09 15.07 -4.71
CA GLU A 82 25.07 14.01 -3.69
C GLU A 82 23.92 13.03 -3.86
N ILE A 83 22.90 13.36 -4.68
CA ILE A 83 21.76 12.50 -4.98
C ILE A 83 22.19 11.53 -6.09
N GLU A 84 22.36 10.27 -5.74
CA GLU A 84 22.88 9.24 -6.64
C GLU A 84 21.79 8.41 -7.33
N GLY A 85 20.53 8.56 -6.89
CA GLY A 85 19.40 7.88 -7.51
C GLY A 85 18.04 8.31 -6.97
N ILE A 86 17.02 8.11 -7.77
CA ILE A 86 15.64 8.46 -7.44
C ILE A 86 14.75 7.26 -7.70
N GLY A 87 13.99 6.83 -6.69
CA GLY A 87 12.98 5.81 -6.84
C GLY A 87 11.58 6.40 -6.85
N HIS A 88 10.79 6.02 -7.84
CA HIS A 88 9.41 6.46 -7.99
C HIS A 88 8.44 5.31 -7.80
N ARG A 89 7.53 5.44 -6.85
CA ARG A 89 6.37 4.55 -6.79
C ARG A 89 5.48 4.81 -8.00
N VAL A 90 5.09 3.73 -8.69
CA VAL A 90 4.11 3.72 -9.77
C VAL A 90 3.02 2.72 -9.39
N VAL A 91 1.75 3.15 -9.46
CA VAL A 91 0.66 2.31 -8.94
C VAL A 91 0.45 1.07 -9.81
N HIS A 92 0.48 1.18 -11.12
CA HIS A 92 0.13 0.07 -11.99
C HIS A 92 1.18 -0.22 -13.07
N GLY A 93 1.73 -1.43 -13.02
CA GLY A 93 2.71 -1.93 -14.00
C GLY A 93 2.12 -2.89 -15.04
N GLY A 94 0.83 -3.21 -14.95
CA GLY A 94 0.18 -4.20 -15.82
C GLY A 94 0.88 -5.56 -15.76
N GLU A 95 0.87 -6.28 -16.87
CA GLU A 95 1.68 -7.48 -17.08
C GLU A 95 3.06 -7.17 -17.67
N ALA A 96 3.29 -5.89 -18.04
CA ALA A 96 4.54 -5.46 -18.64
C ALA A 96 5.70 -5.41 -17.65
N PHE A 97 5.41 -5.19 -16.36
CA PHE A 97 6.41 -5.02 -15.33
C PHE A 97 6.18 -6.00 -14.18
N ASN A 98 7.06 -6.97 -14.05
CA ASN A 98 7.09 -7.97 -12.98
C ASN A 98 8.18 -7.71 -11.92
N ASP A 99 8.96 -6.64 -12.09
CA ASP A 99 9.97 -6.13 -11.17
C ASP A 99 10.09 -4.61 -11.37
N SER A 100 10.84 -3.96 -10.50
CA SER A 100 11.25 -2.57 -10.66
C SER A 100 12.19 -2.41 -11.85
N VAL A 101 12.15 -1.26 -12.51
CA VAL A 101 12.95 -1.01 -13.73
C VAL A 101 13.55 0.40 -13.74
N VAL A 102 14.70 0.55 -14.36
CA VAL A 102 15.28 1.87 -14.67
C VAL A 102 14.36 2.59 -15.66
N ILE A 103 14.03 3.84 -15.39
CA ILE A 103 13.12 4.63 -16.22
C ILE A 103 13.87 5.13 -17.45
N THR A 104 13.47 4.62 -18.61
CA THR A 104 13.83 5.10 -19.94
C THR A 104 12.60 5.75 -20.59
N ASP A 105 12.78 6.38 -21.76
CA ASP A 105 11.65 6.91 -22.53
C ASP A 105 10.64 5.82 -22.90
N ASP A 106 11.11 4.61 -23.25
CA ASP A 106 10.25 3.47 -23.55
C ASP A 106 9.47 2.99 -22.33
N VAL A 107 10.11 2.93 -21.16
CA VAL A 107 9.45 2.58 -19.90
C VAL A 107 8.39 3.62 -19.56
N LEU A 108 8.71 4.91 -19.71
CA LEU A 108 7.77 5.99 -19.44
C LEU A 108 6.57 5.97 -20.41
N ALA A 109 6.82 5.69 -21.68
CA ALA A 109 5.75 5.50 -22.67
C ALA A 109 4.86 4.30 -22.30
N LYS A 110 5.45 3.19 -21.84
CA LYS A 110 4.68 2.01 -21.41
C LYS A 110 3.84 2.27 -20.17
N ILE A 111 4.37 3.03 -19.18
CA ILE A 111 3.58 3.45 -18.01
C ILE A 111 2.40 4.34 -18.44
N ALA A 112 2.60 5.19 -19.46
CA ALA A 112 1.53 6.04 -20.00
C ALA A 112 0.43 5.22 -20.67
N GLU A 113 0.76 4.18 -21.45
CA GLU A 113 -0.23 3.25 -22.03
C GLU A 113 -1.05 2.56 -20.92
N LEU A 114 -0.40 2.16 -19.82
CA LEU A 114 -1.05 1.51 -18.69
C LEU A 114 -1.93 2.46 -17.85
N SER A 115 -1.99 3.75 -18.19
CA SER A 115 -2.88 4.71 -17.51
C SER A 115 -4.36 4.37 -17.69
N GLU A 116 -4.74 3.58 -18.70
CA GLU A 116 -6.08 3.05 -18.84
C GLU A 116 -6.50 2.16 -17.65
N LEU A 117 -5.53 1.40 -17.09
CA LEU A 117 -5.75 0.54 -15.92
C LEU A 117 -5.73 1.32 -14.59
N ALA A 118 -5.10 2.49 -14.55
CA ALA A 118 -5.00 3.33 -13.35
C ALA A 118 -5.11 4.83 -13.69
N PRO A 119 -6.25 5.29 -14.22
CA PRO A 119 -6.39 6.65 -14.77
C PRO A 119 -6.24 7.75 -13.72
N LEU A 120 -6.48 7.45 -12.45
CA LEU A 120 -6.34 8.42 -11.35
C LEU A 120 -4.92 8.47 -10.76
N HIS A 121 -4.05 7.49 -11.08
CA HIS A 121 -2.75 7.32 -10.41
C HIS A 121 -1.57 7.43 -11.37
N ASN A 122 -1.51 6.60 -12.43
CA ASN A 122 -0.36 6.57 -13.33
C ASN A 122 -0.05 7.94 -13.96
N PRO A 123 -1.02 8.75 -14.42
CA PRO A 123 -0.73 10.09 -14.92
C PRO A 123 -0.04 11.00 -13.91
N ALA A 124 -0.45 10.94 -12.63
CA ALA A 124 0.18 11.71 -11.56
C ALA A 124 1.61 11.21 -11.28
N ASN A 125 1.82 9.89 -11.29
CA ASN A 125 3.15 9.30 -11.14
C ASN A 125 4.08 9.77 -12.27
N ILE A 126 3.62 9.76 -13.54
CA ILE A 126 4.37 10.26 -14.70
C ILE A 126 4.73 11.73 -14.53
N THR A 127 3.80 12.55 -14.06
CA THR A 127 4.04 13.97 -13.79
C THR A 127 5.16 14.15 -12.77
N GLY A 128 5.13 13.39 -11.68
CA GLY A 128 6.21 13.39 -10.68
C GLY A 128 7.57 12.96 -11.26
N ILE A 129 7.60 11.90 -12.05
CA ILE A 129 8.83 11.42 -12.72
C ILE A 129 9.42 12.52 -13.62
N LYS A 130 8.59 13.09 -14.49
CA LYS A 130 9.02 14.16 -15.42
C LYS A 130 9.51 15.40 -14.69
N ALA A 131 8.90 15.76 -13.57
CA ALA A 131 9.33 16.89 -12.75
C ALA A 131 10.76 16.70 -12.21
N PHE A 132 11.08 15.48 -11.73
CA PHE A 132 12.45 15.16 -11.30
C PHE A 132 13.44 15.11 -12.46
N GLN A 133 13.08 14.52 -13.59
CA GLN A 133 13.95 14.47 -14.79
C GLN A 133 14.32 15.86 -15.33
N GLN A 134 13.43 16.85 -15.19
CA GLN A 134 13.73 18.23 -15.59
C GLN A 134 14.81 18.89 -14.73
N VAL A 135 14.85 18.60 -13.44
CA VAL A 135 15.78 19.24 -12.49
C VAL A 135 17.06 18.41 -12.31
N LEU A 136 16.94 17.08 -12.36
CA LEU A 136 18.02 16.12 -12.16
C LEU A 136 18.14 15.17 -13.37
N PRO A 137 18.45 15.68 -14.57
CA PRO A 137 18.37 14.87 -15.82
C PRO A 137 19.41 13.75 -15.89
N ASN A 138 20.50 13.84 -15.12
CA ASN A 138 21.58 12.86 -15.13
C ASN A 138 21.52 11.86 -13.97
N VAL A 139 20.55 12.02 -13.06
CA VAL A 139 20.39 11.10 -11.92
C VAL A 139 19.52 9.92 -12.37
N PRO A 140 19.99 8.67 -12.22
CA PRO A 140 19.21 7.52 -12.60
C PRO A 140 17.92 7.43 -11.78
N ALA A 141 16.82 7.14 -12.48
CA ALA A 141 15.50 6.99 -11.88
C ALA A 141 14.97 5.57 -12.07
N VAL A 142 14.32 5.03 -11.03
CA VAL A 142 13.76 3.67 -11.02
C VAL A 142 12.25 3.74 -10.73
N ALA A 143 11.45 3.04 -11.51
CA ALA A 143 10.04 2.84 -11.25
C ALA A 143 9.83 1.56 -10.43
N VAL A 144 9.09 1.67 -9.34
CA VAL A 144 8.71 0.58 -8.43
C VAL A 144 7.20 0.45 -8.45
N PHE A 145 6.70 -0.71 -8.88
CA PHE A 145 5.27 -0.90 -9.15
C PHE A 145 4.56 -1.62 -8.00
N ASP A 146 3.41 -1.09 -7.56
CA ASP A 146 2.58 -1.74 -6.54
C ASP A 146 2.08 -3.12 -6.97
N THR A 147 1.96 -3.36 -8.28
CA THR A 147 1.45 -4.60 -8.87
C THR A 147 2.52 -5.65 -9.12
N ALA A 148 3.81 -5.27 -9.16
CA ALA A 148 4.88 -6.15 -9.61
C ALA A 148 5.05 -7.41 -8.74
N PHE A 149 4.97 -7.30 -7.42
CA PHE A 149 5.07 -8.43 -6.50
C PHE A 149 4.00 -9.50 -6.75
N HIS A 150 2.82 -9.10 -7.25
CA HIS A 150 1.69 -9.98 -7.52
C HIS A 150 1.74 -10.65 -8.90
N GLN A 151 2.73 -10.33 -9.74
CA GLN A 151 2.87 -10.95 -11.07
C GLN A 151 3.28 -12.43 -10.99
N THR A 152 3.63 -12.92 -9.80
CA THR A 152 3.91 -14.34 -9.54
C THR A 152 2.65 -15.18 -9.29
N MET A 153 1.47 -14.58 -9.23
CA MET A 153 0.21 -15.31 -9.08
C MET A 153 -0.01 -16.29 -10.26
N PRO A 154 -0.42 -17.54 -9.99
CA PRO A 154 -0.80 -18.47 -11.05
C PRO A 154 -2.12 -18.04 -11.71
N GLU A 155 -2.34 -18.50 -12.95
CA GLU A 155 -3.55 -18.18 -13.72
C GLU A 155 -4.84 -18.48 -12.96
N SER A 156 -4.88 -19.58 -12.24
CA SER A 156 -6.03 -19.97 -11.40
C SER A 156 -6.36 -18.99 -10.26
N SER A 157 -5.42 -18.10 -9.90
CA SER A 157 -5.64 -17.05 -8.90
C SER A 157 -5.93 -15.70 -9.53
N PHE A 158 -5.32 -15.37 -10.67
CA PHE A 158 -5.51 -14.05 -11.26
C PHE A 158 -6.67 -13.95 -12.25
N LEU A 159 -7.13 -15.06 -12.86
CA LEU A 159 -8.26 -15.05 -13.79
C LEU A 159 -9.58 -14.86 -13.05
N TYR A 160 -10.44 -14.03 -13.62
CA TYR A 160 -11.86 -14.01 -13.29
C TYR A 160 -12.61 -15.06 -14.10
N SER A 161 -13.66 -15.63 -13.54
CA SER A 161 -14.55 -16.58 -14.26
C SER A 161 -15.44 -15.83 -15.27
N LEU A 162 -14.83 -15.12 -16.18
CA LEU A 162 -15.42 -14.41 -17.31
C LEU A 162 -15.01 -15.10 -18.61
N PRO A 163 -15.63 -14.75 -19.78
CA PRO A 163 -15.14 -15.22 -21.06
C PRO A 163 -13.62 -14.95 -21.19
N TYR A 164 -12.86 -16.02 -21.48
CA TYR A 164 -11.39 -15.95 -21.48
C TYR A 164 -10.84 -14.88 -22.42
N GLU A 165 -11.57 -14.62 -23.53
CA GLU A 165 -11.22 -13.57 -24.49
C GLU A 165 -11.14 -12.15 -23.88
N TYR A 166 -11.80 -11.90 -22.73
CA TYR A 166 -11.71 -10.61 -22.06
C TYR A 166 -10.35 -10.43 -21.39
N TYR A 167 -9.75 -11.51 -20.90
CA TYR A 167 -8.37 -11.48 -20.47
C TYR A 167 -7.42 -11.25 -21.65
N GLU A 168 -7.56 -12.04 -22.73
CA GLU A 168 -6.66 -11.95 -23.88
C GLU A 168 -6.69 -10.59 -24.59
N LYS A 169 -7.89 -10.01 -24.73
CA LYS A 169 -8.06 -8.76 -25.50
C LYS A 169 -7.89 -7.50 -24.64
N TYR A 170 -8.27 -7.55 -23.38
CA TYR A 170 -8.39 -6.35 -22.54
C TYR A 170 -7.55 -6.43 -21.26
N GLY A 171 -6.82 -7.52 -21.02
CA GLY A 171 -6.04 -7.70 -19.80
C GLY A 171 -6.92 -7.75 -18.53
N ILE A 172 -8.18 -8.21 -18.65
CA ILE A 172 -9.08 -8.30 -17.50
C ILE A 172 -8.67 -9.48 -16.63
N ARG A 173 -7.92 -9.15 -15.58
CA ARG A 173 -7.41 -10.09 -14.57
C ARG A 173 -7.25 -9.39 -13.22
N LYS A 174 -7.01 -10.17 -12.18
CA LYS A 174 -6.55 -9.64 -10.89
C LYS A 174 -5.09 -9.22 -11.02
N TYR A 175 -4.77 -7.97 -10.67
CA TYR A 175 -3.41 -7.45 -10.58
C TYR A 175 -2.92 -7.39 -9.14
N GLY A 176 -3.73 -6.91 -8.22
CA GLY A 176 -3.35 -6.68 -6.84
C GLY A 176 -2.52 -5.41 -6.66
N PHE A 177 -2.44 -4.93 -5.42
CA PHE A 177 -1.76 -3.68 -5.07
C PHE A 177 -1.06 -3.83 -3.71
N HIS A 178 -0.41 -2.78 -3.22
CA HIS A 178 0.44 -2.80 -2.02
C HIS A 178 1.58 -3.83 -2.10
N GLY A 179 1.99 -4.22 -3.31
CA GLY A 179 2.98 -5.26 -3.52
C GLY A 179 4.31 -4.97 -2.85
N THR A 180 4.76 -3.72 -2.88
CA THR A 180 5.98 -3.27 -2.21
C THR A 180 5.92 -3.50 -0.70
N SER A 181 4.78 -3.20 -0.06
CA SER A 181 4.56 -3.46 1.35
C SER A 181 4.53 -4.95 1.67
N HIS A 182 3.76 -5.75 0.91
CA HIS A 182 3.69 -7.20 1.12
C HIS A 182 5.05 -7.88 0.95
N LYS A 183 5.85 -7.44 -0.03
CA LYS A 183 7.22 -7.91 -0.23
C LYS A 183 8.08 -7.57 0.99
N TYR A 184 8.12 -6.32 1.42
CA TYR A 184 8.89 -5.86 2.56
C TYR A 184 8.61 -6.69 3.82
N VAL A 185 7.32 -6.78 4.21
CA VAL A 185 6.98 -7.47 5.46
C VAL A 185 7.20 -8.98 5.38
N SER A 186 7.16 -9.58 4.19
CA SER A 186 7.49 -10.99 4.01
C SER A 186 8.97 -11.28 4.19
N GLU A 187 9.85 -10.44 3.64
CA GLU A 187 11.30 -10.50 3.84
C GLU A 187 11.65 -10.29 5.32
N ARG A 188 11.06 -9.27 5.94
CA ARG A 188 11.29 -8.98 7.35
C ARG A 188 10.76 -10.06 8.28
N ALA A 189 9.62 -10.69 7.96
CA ALA A 189 9.10 -11.83 8.73
C ALA A 189 10.06 -13.02 8.69
N ALA A 190 10.67 -13.31 7.54
CA ALA A 190 11.66 -14.39 7.40
C ALA A 190 12.89 -14.14 8.29
N GLU A 191 13.39 -12.89 8.32
CA GLU A 191 14.48 -12.48 9.21
C GLU A 191 14.11 -12.67 10.69
N MET A 192 12.94 -12.18 11.11
CA MET A 192 12.46 -12.29 12.50
C MET A 192 12.21 -13.75 12.92
N LEU A 193 11.76 -14.59 11.98
CA LEU A 193 11.57 -16.04 12.21
C LEU A 193 12.88 -16.83 12.20
N GLY A 194 13.97 -16.24 11.67
CA GLY A 194 15.24 -16.93 11.48
C GLY A 194 15.12 -18.11 10.50
N ARG A 195 14.21 -18.02 9.50
CA ARG A 195 13.95 -19.08 8.51
C ARG A 195 14.05 -18.52 7.10
N PRO A 196 14.56 -19.30 6.13
CA PRO A 196 14.58 -18.91 4.73
C PRO A 196 13.17 -18.59 4.20
N LEU A 197 13.04 -17.48 3.48
CA LEU A 197 11.75 -17.02 2.95
C LEU A 197 11.11 -18.01 1.97
N ASP A 198 11.94 -18.74 1.20
CA ASP A 198 11.51 -19.76 0.25
C ASP A 198 10.88 -21.01 0.90
N GLN A 199 10.95 -21.12 2.24
CA GLN A 199 10.35 -22.21 3.02
C GLN A 199 9.12 -21.76 3.81
N LEU A 200 8.65 -20.52 3.63
CA LEU A 200 7.58 -19.93 4.43
C LEU A 200 6.28 -19.78 3.64
N ARG A 201 5.18 -20.01 4.37
CA ARG A 201 3.81 -19.68 3.96
C ARG A 201 3.29 -18.58 4.87
N LEU A 202 3.11 -17.40 4.32
CA LEU A 202 2.78 -16.21 5.08
C LEU A 202 1.44 -15.63 4.59
N ILE A 203 0.67 -15.09 5.51
CA ILE A 203 -0.49 -14.24 5.19
C ILE A 203 -0.16 -12.83 5.68
N SER A 204 -0.06 -11.91 4.75
CA SER A 204 0.21 -10.50 5.02
C SER A 204 -1.08 -9.70 4.98
N CYS A 205 -1.43 -9.07 6.09
CA CYS A 205 -2.60 -8.21 6.26
C CYS A 205 -2.15 -6.75 6.29
N HIS A 206 -2.12 -6.10 5.13
CA HIS A 206 -1.87 -4.66 5.00
C HIS A 206 -3.18 -3.93 5.27
N LEU A 207 -3.34 -3.38 6.46
CA LEU A 207 -4.57 -2.74 6.93
C LEU A 207 -4.33 -1.25 7.17
N GLY A 208 -4.77 -0.44 6.24
CA GLY A 208 -4.77 1.02 6.31
C GLY A 208 -6.13 1.57 5.85
N ASN A 209 -6.18 2.81 5.40
CA ASN A 209 -7.38 3.35 4.75
C ASN A 209 -7.70 2.58 3.45
N GLY A 210 -6.68 2.19 2.66
CA GLY A 210 -6.73 1.07 1.74
C GLY A 210 -6.26 -0.20 2.47
N ALA A 211 -6.87 -1.35 2.18
CA ALA A 211 -6.51 -2.61 2.83
C ALA A 211 -6.45 -3.76 1.82
N SER A 212 -5.47 -4.63 2.00
CA SER A 212 -5.34 -5.87 1.22
C SER A 212 -4.73 -7.00 2.04
N ILE A 213 -5.14 -8.21 1.72
CA ILE A 213 -4.60 -9.44 2.29
C ILE A 213 -3.91 -10.20 1.17
N THR A 214 -2.71 -10.73 1.44
CA THR A 214 -1.94 -11.47 0.43
C THR A 214 -1.46 -12.81 0.99
N ALA A 215 -1.67 -13.87 0.21
CA ALA A 215 -1.08 -15.18 0.44
C ALA A 215 0.31 -15.21 -0.22
N ILE A 216 1.33 -15.51 0.58
CA ILE A 216 2.72 -15.53 0.15
C ILE A 216 3.30 -16.92 0.45
N GLU A 217 3.73 -17.62 -0.60
CA GLU A 217 4.37 -18.93 -0.48
C GLU A 217 5.74 -18.90 -1.14
N GLY A 218 6.77 -19.30 -0.38
CA GLY A 218 8.14 -19.29 -0.88
C GLY A 218 8.62 -17.90 -1.36
N GLY A 219 8.17 -16.82 -0.72
CA GLY A 219 8.50 -15.44 -1.08
C GLY A 219 7.75 -14.89 -2.30
N LYS A 220 6.78 -15.62 -2.83
CA LYS A 220 5.98 -15.23 -4.00
C LYS A 220 4.53 -14.97 -3.61
N SER A 221 3.94 -13.91 -4.13
CA SER A 221 2.49 -13.70 -4.04
C SER A 221 1.79 -14.78 -4.87
N ILE A 222 0.93 -15.58 -4.23
CA ILE A 222 0.15 -16.61 -4.91
C ILE A 222 -1.34 -16.27 -5.01
N ASP A 223 -1.80 -15.33 -4.19
CA ASP A 223 -3.11 -14.70 -4.29
C ASP A 223 -3.13 -13.40 -3.48
N THR A 224 -4.03 -12.47 -3.84
CA THR A 224 -4.23 -11.22 -3.11
C THR A 224 -5.68 -10.77 -3.19
N SER A 225 -6.13 -10.00 -2.21
CA SER A 225 -7.54 -9.61 -2.10
C SER A 225 -7.98 -8.50 -3.04
N MET A 226 -7.11 -7.52 -3.34
CA MET A 226 -7.41 -6.52 -4.36
C MET A 226 -7.40 -7.16 -5.74
N GLY A 227 -8.21 -6.64 -6.65
CA GLY A 227 -8.51 -7.26 -7.94
C GLY A 227 -7.88 -6.55 -9.14
N PHE A 228 -8.71 -6.37 -10.17
CA PHE A 228 -8.42 -5.55 -11.34
C PHE A 228 -8.14 -4.10 -10.94
N THR A 229 -8.87 -3.60 -9.93
CA THR A 229 -8.68 -2.30 -9.30
C THR A 229 -8.48 -2.45 -7.79
N PRO A 230 -8.05 -1.38 -7.09
CA PRO A 230 -7.95 -1.37 -5.63
C PRO A 230 -9.31 -1.35 -4.90
N LEU A 231 -10.44 -1.44 -5.61
CA LEU A 231 -11.77 -1.48 -5.02
C LEU A 231 -12.14 -2.84 -4.45
N ALA A 232 -11.74 -3.92 -5.13
CA ALA A 232 -12.06 -5.29 -4.73
C ALA A 232 -11.34 -5.72 -3.45
N GLY A 233 -11.83 -6.76 -2.81
CA GLY A 233 -11.22 -7.37 -1.64
C GLY A 233 -12.00 -7.13 -0.35
N VAL A 234 -11.28 -6.79 0.71
CA VAL A 234 -11.86 -6.51 2.03
C VAL A 234 -12.52 -5.13 2.08
N THR A 235 -13.39 -4.91 3.06
CA THR A 235 -13.90 -3.58 3.40
C THR A 235 -12.73 -2.64 3.73
N MET A 236 -12.80 -1.38 3.31
CA MET A 236 -11.76 -0.37 3.54
C MET A 236 -12.37 0.88 4.16
N GLY A 237 -11.62 1.93 4.35
CA GLY A 237 -12.13 3.18 4.94
C GLY A 237 -13.36 3.73 4.20
N THR A 238 -13.28 3.88 2.88
CA THR A 238 -14.37 4.40 2.03
C THR A 238 -14.78 3.45 0.91
N ARG A 239 -14.01 2.38 0.64
CA ARG A 239 -14.26 1.41 -0.44
C ARG A 239 -15.03 0.21 0.09
N SER A 240 -15.99 -0.26 -0.71
CA SER A 240 -16.87 -1.38 -0.35
C SER A 240 -16.15 -2.72 -0.18
N GLY A 241 -15.06 -2.96 -0.91
CA GLY A 241 -14.56 -4.31 -1.13
C GLY A 241 -15.51 -5.11 -2.04
N ASN A 242 -15.40 -6.44 -1.97
CA ASN A 242 -16.21 -7.35 -2.79
C ASN A 242 -17.70 -7.23 -2.48
N LEU A 243 -18.50 -7.22 -3.54
CA LEU A 243 -19.96 -7.23 -3.51
C LEU A 243 -20.50 -8.09 -4.66
N ASP A 244 -21.78 -8.40 -4.63
CA ASP A 244 -22.47 -9.04 -5.75
C ASP A 244 -22.61 -8.04 -6.91
N PRO A 245 -22.09 -8.33 -8.12
CA PRO A 245 -22.19 -7.44 -9.28
C PRO A 245 -23.63 -7.05 -9.66
N ALA A 246 -24.63 -7.87 -9.34
CA ALA A 246 -26.03 -7.56 -9.60
C ALA A 246 -26.55 -6.36 -8.77
N LEU A 247 -25.84 -5.98 -7.73
CA LEU A 247 -26.16 -4.77 -6.96
C LEU A 247 -25.95 -3.48 -7.77
N ILE A 248 -25.04 -3.48 -8.77
CA ILE A 248 -24.77 -2.28 -9.57
C ILE A 248 -26.03 -1.83 -10.33
N PRO A 249 -26.62 -2.64 -11.24
CA PRO A 249 -27.85 -2.24 -11.93
C PRO A 249 -29.02 -2.04 -10.98
N PHE A 250 -29.10 -2.78 -9.87
CA PHE A 250 -30.16 -2.58 -8.87
C PHE A 250 -30.05 -1.19 -8.20
N ILE A 251 -28.85 -0.76 -7.81
CA ILE A 251 -28.65 0.58 -7.24
C ILE A 251 -28.98 1.66 -8.27
N MET A 252 -28.52 1.48 -9.53
CA MET A 252 -28.85 2.41 -10.63
C MET A 252 -30.35 2.61 -10.77
N GLU A 253 -31.11 1.51 -10.77
CA GLU A 253 -32.59 1.55 -10.86
C GLU A 253 -33.23 2.29 -9.66
N LYS A 254 -32.73 2.02 -8.42
CA LYS A 254 -33.33 2.60 -7.20
C LYS A 254 -32.95 4.05 -6.97
N THR A 255 -31.78 4.47 -7.42
CA THR A 255 -31.23 5.80 -7.13
C THR A 255 -31.24 6.76 -8.31
N GLY A 256 -31.36 6.25 -9.54
CA GLY A 256 -31.22 7.03 -10.78
C GLY A 256 -29.76 7.37 -11.12
N LEU A 257 -28.79 6.87 -10.38
CA LEU A 257 -27.36 7.06 -10.66
C LEU A 257 -26.94 6.27 -11.90
N ASN A 258 -25.99 6.81 -12.67
CA ASN A 258 -25.34 6.07 -13.74
C ASN A 258 -24.23 5.15 -13.20
N ALA A 259 -23.60 4.35 -14.06
CA ALA A 259 -22.58 3.39 -13.65
C ALA A 259 -21.36 4.03 -12.98
N ASP A 260 -20.87 5.16 -13.50
CA ASP A 260 -19.72 5.88 -12.95
C ASP A 260 -20.05 6.46 -11.57
N GLU A 261 -21.26 6.99 -11.40
CA GLU A 261 -21.74 7.53 -10.11
C GLU A 261 -21.88 6.40 -9.06
N VAL A 262 -22.36 5.22 -9.45
CA VAL A 262 -22.40 4.06 -8.55
C VAL A 262 -20.97 3.63 -8.18
N LEU A 263 -20.06 3.60 -9.14
CA LEU A 263 -18.65 3.29 -8.90
C LEU A 263 -18.02 4.30 -7.94
N ASP A 264 -18.38 5.58 -8.05
CA ASP A 264 -17.94 6.62 -7.10
C ASP A 264 -18.49 6.38 -5.69
N VAL A 265 -19.73 5.96 -5.55
CA VAL A 265 -20.31 5.54 -4.25
C VAL A 265 -19.51 4.38 -3.65
N LEU A 266 -19.20 3.35 -4.46
CA LEU A 266 -18.44 2.18 -4.00
C LEU A 266 -17.00 2.53 -3.58
N ASN A 267 -16.39 3.53 -4.20
CA ASN A 267 -15.03 3.96 -3.90
C ASN A 267 -14.92 4.97 -2.75
N LYS A 268 -15.89 5.90 -2.62
CA LYS A 268 -15.74 7.08 -1.75
C LYS A 268 -16.75 7.19 -0.63
N LYS A 269 -17.89 6.47 -0.71
CA LYS A 269 -19.02 6.62 0.23
C LYS A 269 -19.43 5.30 0.89
N SER A 270 -18.65 4.26 0.69
CA SER A 270 -18.89 2.90 1.18
C SER A 270 -17.90 2.53 2.30
N GLY A 271 -17.62 1.26 2.47
CA GLY A 271 -16.66 0.79 3.45
C GLY A 271 -17.05 1.11 4.89
N MET A 272 -16.06 1.41 5.71
CA MET A 272 -16.25 1.79 7.11
C MET A 272 -17.12 3.05 7.24
N LEU A 273 -16.90 4.05 6.37
CA LEU A 273 -17.72 5.25 6.30
C LEU A 273 -19.19 4.90 6.01
N GLY A 274 -19.45 4.07 5.02
CA GLY A 274 -20.81 3.71 4.61
C GLY A 274 -21.54 2.91 5.67
N VAL A 275 -20.88 1.96 6.33
CA VAL A 275 -21.47 1.11 7.37
C VAL A 275 -21.66 1.89 8.67
N SER A 276 -20.66 2.61 9.15
CA SER A 276 -20.75 3.43 10.35
C SER A 276 -21.72 4.61 10.19
N GLY A 277 -21.68 5.24 9.01
CA GLY A 277 -22.50 6.40 8.66
C GLY A 277 -21.92 7.75 9.07
N PHE A 278 -20.69 7.78 9.64
CA PHE A 278 -20.11 9.04 10.15
C PHE A 278 -18.60 9.22 9.91
N SER A 279 -17.79 8.15 9.89
CA SER A 279 -16.34 8.28 9.70
C SER A 279 -15.74 7.11 8.91
N SER A 280 -14.67 7.40 8.17
CA SER A 280 -13.78 6.40 7.57
C SER A 280 -12.54 6.14 8.43
N ASP A 281 -12.31 6.96 9.46
CA ASP A 281 -11.19 6.80 10.39
C ASP A 281 -11.54 5.77 11.46
N LEU A 282 -10.75 4.70 11.52
CA LEU A 282 -10.99 3.62 12.48
C LEU A 282 -10.97 4.11 13.92
N ARG A 283 -10.13 5.10 14.25
CA ARG A 283 -10.00 5.64 15.61
C ARG A 283 -11.31 6.27 16.10
N ASP A 284 -11.97 7.02 15.22
CA ASP A 284 -13.29 7.60 15.53
C ASP A 284 -14.33 6.51 15.74
N ILE A 285 -14.27 5.46 14.92
CA ILE A 285 -15.21 4.34 14.98
C ILE A 285 -14.98 3.51 16.23
N GLU A 286 -13.75 3.23 16.63
CA GLU A 286 -13.41 2.54 17.88
C GLU A 286 -13.91 3.32 19.10
N ILE A 287 -13.71 4.65 19.14
CA ILE A 287 -14.20 5.52 20.22
C ILE A 287 -15.73 5.43 20.32
N GLN A 288 -16.43 5.60 19.20
CA GLN A 288 -17.88 5.57 19.18
C GLN A 288 -18.47 4.18 19.50
N ALA A 289 -17.79 3.10 19.15
CA ALA A 289 -18.18 1.76 19.55
C ALA A 289 -18.11 1.54 21.06
N VAL A 290 -17.04 2.05 21.73
CA VAL A 290 -16.90 2.03 23.19
C VAL A 290 -17.99 2.86 23.87
N GLU A 291 -18.45 3.94 23.24
CA GLU A 291 -19.55 4.79 23.73
C GLU A 291 -20.95 4.17 23.48
N GLY A 292 -21.00 2.98 22.87
CA GLY A 292 -22.25 2.22 22.66
C GLY A 292 -22.95 2.51 21.33
N ASN A 293 -22.26 3.09 20.34
CA ASN A 293 -22.81 3.27 19.01
C ASN A 293 -22.85 1.93 18.26
N GLU A 294 -24.05 1.36 18.10
CA GLU A 294 -24.25 0.05 17.47
C GLU A 294 -23.76 -0.01 16.02
N ARG A 295 -23.85 1.07 15.24
CA ARG A 295 -23.34 1.10 13.87
C ARG A 295 -21.82 1.17 13.80
N ALA A 296 -21.18 1.81 14.77
CA ALA A 296 -19.73 1.79 14.91
C ALA A 296 -19.25 0.37 15.22
N GLU A 297 -19.89 -0.30 16.18
CA GLU A 297 -19.61 -1.71 16.50
C GLU A 297 -19.78 -2.62 15.28
N LEU A 298 -20.90 -2.50 14.58
CA LEU A 298 -21.17 -3.25 13.36
C LEU A 298 -20.10 -3.01 12.27
N ALA A 299 -19.61 -1.78 12.10
CA ALA A 299 -18.57 -1.47 11.15
C ALA A 299 -17.26 -2.19 11.47
N LEU A 300 -16.86 -2.23 12.76
CA LEU A 300 -15.68 -2.99 13.21
C LEU A 300 -15.85 -4.49 12.97
N GLU A 301 -17.04 -5.04 13.25
CA GLU A 301 -17.34 -6.45 13.00
C GLU A 301 -17.29 -6.79 11.50
N VAL A 302 -17.89 -5.98 10.64
CA VAL A 302 -17.86 -6.18 9.19
C VAL A 302 -16.43 -6.15 8.67
N PHE A 303 -15.63 -5.20 9.11
CA PHE A 303 -14.23 -5.08 8.71
C PHE A 303 -13.42 -6.32 9.13
N ALA A 304 -13.47 -6.69 10.40
CA ALA A 304 -12.74 -7.84 10.92
C ALA A 304 -13.20 -9.16 10.26
N ASN A 305 -14.51 -9.35 10.06
CA ASN A 305 -15.06 -10.54 9.42
C ASN A 305 -14.56 -10.73 7.99
N ARG A 306 -14.41 -9.65 7.21
CA ARG A 306 -13.88 -9.73 5.84
C ARG A 306 -12.42 -10.17 5.84
N ILE A 307 -11.60 -9.66 6.76
CA ILE A 307 -10.20 -10.04 6.90
C ILE A 307 -10.07 -11.49 7.35
N HIS A 308 -10.84 -11.88 8.38
CA HIS A 308 -10.88 -13.24 8.92
C HIS A 308 -11.18 -14.28 7.82
N LYS A 309 -12.16 -14.00 6.94
CA LYS A 309 -12.49 -14.88 5.80
C LYS A 309 -11.33 -15.03 4.82
N TYR A 310 -10.62 -13.96 4.51
CA TYR A 310 -9.45 -14.03 3.63
C TYR A 310 -8.31 -14.83 4.25
N ILE A 311 -8.05 -14.68 5.55
CA ILE A 311 -7.05 -15.48 6.26
C ILE A 311 -7.39 -16.97 6.15
N GLY A 312 -8.64 -17.37 6.45
CA GLY A 312 -9.08 -18.75 6.33
C GLY A 312 -8.96 -19.30 4.90
N SER A 313 -9.38 -18.52 3.91
CA SER A 313 -9.27 -18.88 2.49
C SER A 313 -7.81 -19.09 2.06
N TYR A 314 -6.92 -18.19 2.45
CA TYR A 314 -5.52 -18.24 2.04
C TYR A 314 -4.73 -19.33 2.77
N ALA A 315 -5.03 -19.57 4.05
CA ALA A 315 -4.47 -20.72 4.77
C ALA A 315 -4.87 -22.04 4.11
N SER A 316 -6.14 -22.17 3.71
CA SER A 316 -6.61 -23.33 2.93
C SER A 316 -5.90 -23.45 1.59
N ARG A 317 -5.73 -22.34 0.86
CA ARG A 317 -5.06 -22.28 -0.46
C ARG A 317 -3.60 -22.72 -0.40
N MET A 318 -2.90 -22.42 0.70
CA MET A 318 -1.49 -22.79 0.94
C MET A 318 -1.32 -24.11 1.67
N TYR A 319 -2.40 -24.83 2.00
CA TYR A 319 -2.37 -26.05 2.82
C TYR A 319 -1.72 -25.84 4.19
N GLY A 320 -1.94 -24.68 4.79
CA GLY A 320 -1.41 -24.26 6.08
C GLY A 320 -0.75 -22.88 6.00
N VAL A 321 -0.32 -22.38 7.14
CA VAL A 321 0.34 -21.08 7.29
C VAL A 321 1.39 -21.14 8.40
N ASP A 322 2.53 -20.48 8.19
CA ASP A 322 3.60 -20.37 9.20
C ASP A 322 3.44 -19.10 10.04
N ALA A 323 3.03 -17.99 9.42
CA ALA A 323 2.77 -16.76 10.15
C ALA A 323 1.70 -15.87 9.50
N ILE A 324 0.99 -15.12 10.34
CA ILE A 324 0.08 -14.03 9.97
C ILE A 324 0.74 -12.71 10.38
N ILE A 325 0.81 -11.76 9.45
CA ILE A 325 1.50 -10.49 9.62
C ILE A 325 0.49 -9.36 9.55
N PHE A 326 0.45 -8.50 10.56
CA PHE A 326 -0.31 -7.26 10.57
C PHE A 326 0.61 -6.07 10.29
N THR A 327 0.22 -5.24 9.32
CA THR A 327 1.02 -4.10 8.88
C THR A 327 0.13 -2.94 8.42
N ALA A 328 0.73 -1.81 8.12
CA ALA A 328 0.08 -0.53 7.84
C ALA A 328 -0.71 0.03 9.03
N GLY A 329 -1.21 1.26 8.87
CA GLY A 329 -1.67 2.08 9.99
C GLY A 329 -2.65 1.41 10.95
N ILE A 330 -3.62 0.65 10.47
CA ILE A 330 -4.57 -0.11 11.29
C ILE A 330 -3.91 -1.38 11.83
N GLY A 331 -3.25 -2.16 10.97
CA GLY A 331 -2.61 -3.40 11.36
C GLY A 331 -1.56 -3.24 12.44
N GLU A 332 -0.79 -2.15 12.37
CA GLU A 332 0.27 -1.82 13.32
C GLU A 332 -0.26 -1.27 14.65
N ASN A 333 -1.39 -0.54 14.63
CA ASN A 333 -1.78 0.29 15.77
C ASN A 333 -3.09 -0.11 16.45
N SER A 334 -3.98 -0.89 15.81
CA SER A 334 -5.26 -1.29 16.41
C SER A 334 -5.19 -2.69 16.99
N ASP A 335 -5.02 -2.78 18.29
CA ASP A 335 -5.14 -4.03 19.04
C ASP A 335 -6.57 -4.58 19.00
N VAL A 336 -7.57 -3.73 18.92
CA VAL A 336 -9.01 -4.09 18.83
C VAL A 336 -9.29 -4.86 17.52
N ILE A 337 -8.78 -4.38 16.38
CA ILE A 337 -8.98 -5.06 15.09
C ILE A 337 -8.19 -6.36 15.04
N ARG A 338 -6.93 -6.38 15.49
CA ARG A 338 -6.15 -7.62 15.53
C ARG A 338 -6.82 -8.68 16.39
N GLU A 339 -7.33 -8.32 17.56
CA GLU A 339 -8.11 -9.21 18.44
C GLU A 339 -9.31 -9.80 17.72
N ARG A 340 -10.18 -8.95 17.13
CA ARG A 340 -11.39 -9.39 16.40
C ARG A 340 -11.05 -10.31 15.21
N VAL A 341 -9.96 -10.03 14.51
CA VAL A 341 -9.51 -10.84 13.38
C VAL A 341 -8.95 -12.20 13.82
N LEU A 342 -8.23 -12.22 14.94
CA LEU A 342 -7.56 -13.44 15.43
C LEU A 342 -8.49 -14.36 16.22
N GLN A 343 -9.57 -13.82 16.79
CA GLN A 343 -10.53 -14.60 17.55
C GLN A 343 -11.16 -15.71 16.71
N GLY A 344 -11.10 -16.94 17.21
CA GLY A 344 -11.66 -18.12 16.52
C GLY A 344 -10.71 -18.77 15.51
N LEU A 345 -9.42 -18.35 15.40
CA LEU A 345 -8.42 -18.96 14.54
C LEU A 345 -7.61 -20.09 15.25
N GLU A 346 -7.98 -20.45 16.46
CA GLU A 346 -7.30 -21.52 17.25
C GLU A 346 -7.31 -22.86 16.51
N PHE A 347 -8.35 -23.15 15.74
CA PHE A 347 -8.43 -24.37 14.92
C PHE A 347 -7.33 -24.47 13.86
N MET A 348 -6.72 -23.34 13.49
CA MET A 348 -5.58 -23.25 12.57
C MET A 348 -4.23 -23.29 13.29
N GLY A 349 -4.22 -23.36 14.63
CA GLY A 349 -3.00 -23.29 15.43
C GLY A 349 -2.53 -21.85 15.73
N VAL A 350 -3.43 -20.89 15.67
CA VAL A 350 -3.16 -19.50 16.02
C VAL A 350 -3.54 -19.25 17.47
N TYR A 351 -2.56 -19.13 18.34
CA TYR A 351 -2.76 -18.83 19.76
C TYR A 351 -2.06 -17.50 20.09
N TRP A 352 -2.84 -16.43 20.14
CA TRP A 352 -2.35 -15.08 20.38
C TRP A 352 -2.49 -14.66 21.86
N ASP A 353 -1.61 -13.76 22.30
CA ASP A 353 -1.56 -13.26 23.68
C ASP A 353 -2.15 -11.85 23.76
N PRO A 354 -3.28 -11.65 24.49
CA PRO A 354 -3.90 -10.33 24.64
C PRO A 354 -2.98 -9.26 25.24
N ALA A 355 -2.03 -9.65 26.10
CA ALA A 355 -1.09 -8.70 26.69
C ALA A 355 -0.05 -8.23 25.66
N LEU A 356 0.49 -9.15 24.86
CA LEU A 356 1.42 -8.81 23.77
C LEU A 356 0.74 -8.04 22.64
N ASN A 357 -0.57 -8.27 22.42
CA ASN A 357 -1.33 -7.56 21.39
C ASN A 357 -1.44 -6.04 21.60
N LYS A 358 -1.05 -5.50 22.76
CA LYS A 358 -1.10 -4.05 23.07
C LYS A 358 0.02 -3.24 22.39
N VAL A 359 0.98 -3.89 21.75
CA VAL A 359 2.06 -3.23 21.00
C VAL A 359 1.49 -2.38 19.85
N ARG A 360 2.07 -1.21 19.63
CA ARG A 360 1.68 -0.26 18.58
C ARG A 360 2.91 0.27 17.84
N GLY A 361 2.90 0.17 16.51
CA GLY A 361 3.93 0.76 15.63
C GLY A 361 5.33 0.19 15.80
N GLU A 362 5.47 -0.97 16.44
CA GLU A 362 6.75 -1.64 16.67
C GLU A 362 6.69 -3.10 16.20
N GLU A 363 7.84 -3.64 15.83
CA GLU A 363 7.95 -5.06 15.49
C GLU A 363 7.75 -5.93 16.73
N ALA A 364 6.84 -6.89 16.63
CA ALA A 364 6.55 -7.80 17.74
C ALA A 364 5.98 -9.14 17.26
N PHE A 365 6.26 -10.19 18.05
CA PHE A 365 5.44 -11.39 18.06
C PHE A 365 4.35 -11.21 19.13
N ILE A 366 3.10 -11.45 18.75
CA ILE A 366 1.95 -11.32 19.65
C ILE A 366 1.26 -12.65 19.92
N ASN A 367 1.92 -13.77 19.62
CA ASN A 367 1.46 -15.13 19.89
C ASN A 367 2.11 -15.71 21.15
N TYR A 368 1.42 -16.67 21.79
CA TYR A 368 2.04 -17.49 22.81
C TYR A 368 3.22 -18.31 22.27
N PRO A 369 4.24 -18.63 23.10
CA PRO A 369 5.42 -19.40 22.66
C PRO A 369 5.09 -20.75 22.00
N HIS A 370 4.04 -21.41 22.47
CA HIS A 370 3.59 -22.70 21.97
C HIS A 370 2.73 -22.63 20.69
N SER A 371 2.40 -21.43 20.21
CA SER A 371 1.61 -21.27 18.98
C SER A 371 2.36 -21.83 17.76
N PRO A 372 1.81 -22.82 17.04
CA PRO A 372 2.41 -23.30 15.81
C PRO A 372 2.49 -22.20 14.74
N VAL A 373 1.40 -21.46 14.56
CA VAL A 373 1.33 -20.31 13.66
C VAL A 373 1.74 -19.06 14.42
N LYS A 374 2.72 -18.34 13.91
CA LYS A 374 3.16 -17.08 14.51
C LYS A 374 2.24 -15.92 14.12
N VAL A 375 2.08 -14.98 15.01
CA VAL A 375 1.36 -13.73 14.74
C VAL A 375 2.30 -12.57 14.97
N MET A 376 2.47 -11.74 13.95
CA MET A 376 3.51 -10.72 13.93
C MET A 376 2.91 -9.36 13.61
N ILE A 377 3.44 -8.33 14.25
CA ILE A 377 3.27 -6.94 13.83
C ILE A 377 4.59 -6.54 13.18
N ILE A 378 4.54 -6.06 11.95
CA ILE A 378 5.70 -5.56 11.21
C ILE A 378 5.32 -4.24 10.57
N PRO A 379 5.79 -3.09 11.08
CA PRO A 379 5.59 -1.81 10.43
C PRO A 379 6.14 -1.81 9.01
N THR A 380 5.29 -1.44 8.04
CA THR A 380 5.73 -1.40 6.64
C THR A 380 6.70 -0.25 6.37
N ASN A 381 7.63 -0.48 5.45
CA ASN A 381 8.56 0.55 4.96
C ASN A 381 8.73 0.42 3.45
N GLU A 382 7.74 0.95 2.72
CA GLU A 382 7.74 0.90 1.25
C GLU A 382 8.85 1.77 0.68
N GLU A 383 9.17 2.89 1.33
CA GLU A 383 10.19 3.81 0.87
C GLU A 383 11.60 3.20 0.91
N VAL A 384 11.91 2.38 1.92
CA VAL A 384 13.19 1.67 1.97
C VAL A 384 13.30 0.61 0.86
N MET A 385 12.19 -0.06 0.52
CA MET A 385 12.18 -0.99 -0.60
C MET A 385 12.43 -0.28 -1.93
N ILE A 386 11.86 0.91 -2.10
CA ILE A 386 12.14 1.76 -3.27
C ILE A 386 13.63 2.12 -3.31
N ALA A 387 14.23 2.51 -2.19
CA ALA A 387 15.65 2.84 -2.13
C ALA A 387 16.56 1.63 -2.40
N ARG A 388 16.23 0.45 -1.88
CA ARG A 388 16.93 -0.82 -2.17
C ARG A 388 16.92 -1.14 -3.67
N ASP A 389 15.77 -0.97 -4.33
CA ASP A 389 15.64 -1.23 -5.76
C ASP A 389 16.42 -0.21 -6.60
N VAL A 390 16.51 1.04 -6.19
CA VAL A 390 17.38 2.03 -6.83
C VAL A 390 18.84 1.59 -6.74
N VAL A 391 19.34 1.21 -5.56
CA VAL A 391 20.71 0.73 -5.37
C VAL A 391 21.00 -0.52 -6.20
N ARG A 392 20.03 -1.41 -6.33
CA ARG A 392 20.13 -2.65 -7.12
C ARG A 392 20.22 -2.39 -8.62
N LEU A 393 19.47 -1.43 -9.15
CA LEU A 393 19.25 -1.24 -10.58
C LEU A 393 20.01 -0.05 -11.20
N ALA A 394 20.29 0.98 -10.43
CA ALA A 394 20.91 2.23 -10.91
C ALA A 394 22.47 2.20 -10.85
N LYS A 395 23.06 1.04 -11.18
CA LYS A 395 24.52 0.85 -11.19
C LYS A 395 25.11 1.30 -12.52
#